data_45942c747bc2ee8f1d1e7e9e21f5fc6a
#
_entry.id   45942c747bc2ee8f1d1e7e9e21f5fc6a
#
_cell.length_a   1.000
_cell.length_b   1.000
_cell.length_c   1.000
_cell.angle_alpha   90.00
_cell.angle_beta   90.00
_cell.angle_gamma   90.00
#
_symmetry.space_group_name_H-M   'P 1'
#
loop_
_entity.id
_entity.type
_entity.pdbx_description
1 polymer ?
#
loop_
_entity_poly.entity_id
_entity_poly.type
_entity_poly.pdbx_seq_one_letter_code
_entity_poly.pdbx_strand_id
1 'polypeptide(L)'
;MKLKIVIMSILTAIFANAASIDYLSNNSASYFQNPSQAGKISVEGIFYNPAGTAFLDDGTYLNANLQNSMVDESMTLNGKKLKSHRYAGAPSFNVLYKKDNYSLFGNLSVIAGGATLRYNNGVAGIELAGETFNNITGGRLRAKVVKNRFTGQNRYYQLMFGGAYKFNDTFSMSGGLKYVYAHRKLDGEAQYEYNTLVGSAIGLNKNYLSMNSRRDAKGIGGIIGFDYKPTDTLNFAIRYETPVKLKFKSKAKEDNKMLLRGRPLGISFFYPEYADGFQSRRDLPGVLALGVSKDINKWTLSSGYTHYFNKSAKMDRFKYNDGYEINFGVDYRINDKFTWHAGFNYADTGAKRESFSDVEYAINSQIYATGLTYKPTESSEWKFGIAHVSYNSANGKREQTSLPRISIDKSKVKYDKNVNVFTLGYTHKF
;
A
#
# COMPACT_ATOMS: atom_id res chain seq x y z
N MET A 1 28.54 17.10 16.89
CA MET A 1 27.35 17.17 17.78
C MET A 1 26.10 17.71 17.06
N LYS A 2 26.20 18.63 16.11
CA LYS A 2 25.05 19.20 15.38
C LYS A 2 24.34 18.22 14.40
N LEU A 3 25.03 17.25 13.83
CA LEU A 3 24.44 16.25 12.91
C LEU A 3 23.56 15.23 13.63
N LYS A 4 23.86 14.87 14.89
CA LYS A 4 23.03 13.93 15.69
C LYS A 4 21.66 14.52 16.08
N ILE A 5 21.56 15.83 16.23
CA ILE A 5 20.31 16.53 16.59
C ILE A 5 19.38 16.63 15.38
N VAL A 6 19.92 16.80 14.17
CA VAL A 6 19.11 16.87 12.93
C VAL A 6 18.51 15.50 12.59
N ILE A 7 19.24 14.42 12.78
CA ILE A 7 18.72 13.05 12.54
C ILE A 7 17.65 12.67 13.57
N MET A 8 17.77 13.12 14.82
CA MET A 8 16.81 12.80 15.89
C MET A 8 15.53 13.63 15.82
N SER A 9 15.58 14.85 15.27
CA SER A 9 14.37 15.69 15.07
C SER A 9 13.56 15.32 13.83
N ILE A 10 14.12 14.60 12.85
CA ILE A 10 13.38 14.07 11.68
C ILE A 10 12.59 12.81 12.06
N LEU A 11 12.98 12.08 13.13
CA LEU A 11 12.34 10.84 13.56
C LEU A 11 11.07 11.03 14.41
N THR A 12 10.76 12.25 14.85
CA THR A 12 9.62 12.50 15.77
C THR A 12 8.36 13.05 15.12
N ALA A 13 8.41 13.40 13.84
CA ALA A 13 7.22 13.85 13.14
C ALA A 13 6.85 12.86 12.03
N ILE A 14 5.62 12.39 12.04
CA ILE A 14 4.89 11.80 10.91
C ILE A 14 4.57 10.32 11.09
N PHE A 15 3.39 10.09 11.63
CA PHE A 15 2.68 8.84 11.53
C PHE A 15 1.37 9.05 10.77
N ALA A 16 1.32 8.52 9.57
CA ALA A 16 0.08 8.51 8.80
C ALA A 16 -0.01 7.23 7.94
N ASN A 17 -1.21 6.75 7.62
CA ASN A 17 -1.44 5.32 7.46
C ASN A 17 -2.65 5.00 6.57
N ALA A 18 -2.54 4.12 5.57
CA ALA A 18 -3.65 3.58 4.79
C ALA A 18 -4.04 2.17 5.24
N ALA A 19 -5.30 1.80 5.13
CA ALA A 19 -5.79 0.48 5.53
C ALA A 19 -5.75 -0.56 4.41
N SER A 20 -5.81 -0.14 3.18
CA SER A 20 -5.75 -0.99 2.00
C SER A 20 -4.30 -1.22 1.58
N ILE A 21 -3.96 -2.45 1.18
CA ILE A 21 -2.69 -2.74 0.52
C ILE A 21 -2.95 -2.54 -0.98
N ASP A 22 -2.65 -1.36 -1.45
CA ASP A 22 -2.49 -1.13 -2.87
C ASP A 22 -1.14 -1.74 -3.28
N TYR A 23 -0.66 -1.55 -4.46
CA TYR A 23 0.56 -2.20 -4.89
C TYR A 23 1.81 -1.80 -4.09
N LEU A 24 2.80 -2.69 -4.13
CA LEU A 24 4.11 -2.53 -3.52
C LEU A 24 4.89 -1.47 -4.28
N SER A 25 4.76 -0.22 -3.88
CA SER A 25 5.50 0.90 -4.45
C SER A 25 6.47 1.49 -3.44
N ASN A 26 7.58 2.02 -3.92
CA ASN A 26 8.42 2.90 -3.14
C ASN A 26 7.80 4.30 -3.11
N ASN A 27 7.83 4.93 -1.97
CA ASN A 27 7.30 6.28 -1.79
C ASN A 27 8.36 7.31 -2.14
N SER A 28 8.86 7.29 -3.38
CA SER A 28 9.88 8.22 -3.86
C SER A 28 9.27 9.45 -4.52
N ALA A 29 9.98 10.57 -4.44
CA ALA A 29 9.57 11.78 -5.14
C ALA A 29 9.58 11.58 -6.65
N SER A 30 10.57 10.86 -7.20
CA SER A 30 10.66 10.54 -8.62
C SER A 30 9.44 9.79 -9.14
N TYR A 31 8.90 8.84 -8.37
CA TYR A 31 7.70 8.08 -8.78
C TYR A 31 6.48 8.98 -8.92
N PHE A 32 6.30 9.94 -8.02
CA PHE A 32 5.18 10.88 -8.06
C PHE A 32 5.44 12.13 -8.90
N GLN A 33 6.62 12.23 -9.52
CA GLN A 33 6.85 13.13 -10.66
C GLN A 33 6.53 12.42 -11.98
N ASN A 34 6.96 11.16 -12.11
CA ASN A 34 6.84 10.31 -13.29
C ASN A 34 6.86 8.84 -12.84
N PRO A 35 5.73 8.10 -12.88
CA PRO A 35 5.66 6.71 -12.40
C PRO A 35 6.54 5.72 -13.19
N SER A 36 6.98 6.08 -14.39
CA SER A 36 7.79 5.21 -15.24
C SER A 36 9.26 5.25 -14.84
N GLN A 37 9.61 4.55 -13.75
CA GLN A 37 10.95 4.53 -13.18
C GLN A 37 11.77 3.28 -13.53
N ALA A 38 11.13 2.18 -13.93
CA ALA A 38 11.80 0.88 -14.09
C ALA A 38 12.94 0.86 -15.13
N GLY A 39 12.86 1.68 -16.19
CA GLY A 39 13.90 1.81 -17.19
C GLY A 39 14.94 2.90 -16.93
N LYS A 40 14.83 3.65 -15.82
CA LYS A 40 15.72 4.78 -15.55
C LYS A 40 16.92 4.39 -14.70
N ILE A 41 18.06 5.03 -14.99
CA ILE A 41 19.29 4.94 -14.18
C ILE A 41 19.28 6.13 -13.22
N SER A 42 19.17 5.89 -11.92
CA SER A 42 19.15 6.91 -10.87
C SER A 42 19.48 6.33 -9.49
N VAL A 43 19.72 7.17 -8.48
CA VAL A 43 19.92 6.73 -7.10
C VAL A 43 18.65 6.05 -6.55
N GLU A 44 17.45 6.51 -6.92
CA GLU A 44 16.19 5.87 -6.55
C GLU A 44 15.95 4.55 -7.30
N GLY A 45 16.76 4.28 -8.34
CA GLY A 45 16.86 2.99 -9.01
C GLY A 45 17.14 1.82 -8.07
N ILE A 46 17.72 2.06 -6.90
CA ILE A 46 17.87 1.05 -5.84
C ILE A 46 16.57 0.24 -5.67
N PHE A 47 15.42 0.89 -5.76
CA PHE A 47 14.13 0.22 -5.68
C PHE A 47 13.59 -0.22 -7.06
N TYR A 48 13.75 0.60 -8.11
CA TYR A 48 13.07 0.38 -9.41
C TYR A 48 13.93 -0.40 -10.41
N ASN A 49 15.22 -0.11 -10.45
CA ASN A 49 16.21 -0.67 -11.37
C ASN A 49 17.57 -0.76 -10.67
N PRO A 50 17.74 -1.68 -9.71
CA PRO A 50 18.97 -1.73 -8.92
C PRO A 50 20.23 -2.03 -9.76
N ALA A 51 20.10 -2.77 -10.88
CA ALA A 51 21.22 -3.03 -11.77
C ALA A 51 21.74 -1.74 -12.45
N GLY A 52 20.85 -0.82 -12.81
CA GLY A 52 21.21 0.47 -13.39
C GLY A 52 22.07 1.36 -12.47
N THR A 53 22.06 1.11 -11.15
CA THR A 53 22.92 1.87 -10.22
C THR A 53 24.41 1.67 -10.47
N ALA A 54 24.80 0.59 -11.14
CA ALA A 54 26.19 0.33 -11.50
C ALA A 54 26.72 1.22 -12.66
N PHE A 55 25.83 1.93 -13.37
CA PHE A 55 26.16 2.90 -14.42
C PHE A 55 26.25 4.36 -13.92
N LEU A 56 25.95 4.61 -12.63
CA LEU A 56 26.10 5.93 -12.05
C LEU A 56 27.59 6.30 -11.92
N ASP A 57 27.88 7.58 -11.74
CA ASP A 57 29.23 8.06 -11.45
C ASP A 57 29.70 7.60 -10.07
N ASP A 58 30.99 7.45 -9.89
CA ASP A 58 31.59 7.11 -8.62
C ASP A 58 31.25 8.14 -7.54
N GLY A 59 30.99 7.66 -6.33
CA GLY A 59 30.65 8.49 -5.17
C GLY A 59 29.74 7.77 -4.16
N THR A 60 29.51 8.43 -3.05
CA THR A 60 28.51 8.03 -2.06
C THR A 60 27.30 8.93 -2.19
N TYR A 61 26.12 8.33 -2.31
CA TYR A 61 24.86 9.05 -2.47
C TYR A 61 23.95 8.78 -1.29
N LEU A 62 23.38 9.85 -0.76
CA LEU A 62 22.28 9.78 0.20
C LEU A 62 21.03 10.38 -0.45
N ASN A 63 19.94 9.64 -0.44
CA ASN A 63 18.65 10.15 -0.92
C ASN A 63 17.60 9.95 0.16
N ALA A 64 16.82 11.00 0.42
CA ALA A 64 15.69 10.99 1.35
C ALA A 64 14.46 11.52 0.66
N ASN A 65 13.35 10.83 0.82
CA ASN A 65 12.05 11.25 0.28
C ASN A 65 11.01 11.29 1.39
N LEU A 66 10.09 12.22 1.26
CA LEU A 66 8.89 12.34 2.06
C LEU A 66 7.68 12.41 1.13
N GLN A 67 6.81 11.43 1.23
CA GLN A 67 5.50 11.46 0.61
C GLN A 67 4.47 11.94 1.64
N ASN A 68 3.60 12.85 1.26
CA ASN A 68 2.39 13.23 2.00
C ASN A 68 1.16 12.99 1.12
N SER A 69 0.22 12.19 1.60
CA SER A 69 -0.97 11.81 0.85
C SER A 69 -2.23 12.22 1.60
N MET A 70 -3.18 12.83 0.89
CA MET A 70 -4.54 13.05 1.36
C MET A 70 -5.41 11.90 0.83
N VAL A 71 -5.89 11.05 1.74
CA VAL A 71 -6.62 9.83 1.42
C VAL A 71 -8.09 9.99 1.78
N ASP A 72 -8.95 9.88 0.77
CA ASP A 72 -10.40 9.83 0.88
C ASP A 72 -10.88 8.44 0.52
N GLU A 73 -11.43 7.71 1.50
CA GLU A 73 -12.08 6.43 1.28
C GLU A 73 -13.53 6.49 1.74
N SER A 74 -14.42 5.81 1.02
CA SER A 74 -15.81 5.74 1.41
C SER A 74 -16.50 4.46 0.98
N MET A 75 -17.51 4.10 1.78
CA MET A 75 -18.49 3.05 1.50
C MET A 75 -19.87 3.68 1.44
N THR A 76 -20.60 3.45 0.37
CA THR A 76 -21.99 3.92 0.23
C THR A 76 -22.93 2.73 0.32
N LEU A 77 -23.85 2.76 1.30
CA LEU A 77 -24.88 1.75 1.54
C LEU A 77 -26.24 2.42 1.67
N ASN A 78 -27.21 2.06 0.84
CA ASN A 78 -28.59 2.61 0.89
C ASN A 78 -28.61 4.16 0.91
N GLY A 79 -27.76 4.81 0.12
CA GLY A 79 -27.62 6.28 0.08
C GLY A 79 -26.79 6.89 1.23
N LYS A 80 -26.51 6.15 2.30
CA LYS A 80 -25.66 6.60 3.41
C LYS A 80 -24.20 6.44 3.02
N LYS A 81 -23.42 7.55 3.03
CA LYS A 81 -21.99 7.56 2.75
C LYS A 81 -21.16 7.53 4.06
N LEU A 82 -20.45 6.42 4.27
CA LEU A 82 -19.54 6.19 5.40
C LEU A 82 -18.13 6.55 4.95
N LYS A 83 -17.49 7.57 5.57
CA LYS A 83 -16.27 8.18 5.06
C LYS A 83 -15.11 8.08 6.04
N SER A 84 -13.92 7.95 5.49
CA SER A 84 -12.65 8.26 6.15
C SER A 84 -11.87 9.25 5.31
N HIS A 85 -11.49 10.39 5.87
CA HIS A 85 -10.61 11.39 5.26
C HIS A 85 -9.37 11.52 6.13
N ARG A 86 -8.17 11.34 5.58
CA ARG A 86 -6.92 11.36 6.37
C ARG A 86 -5.71 11.80 5.54
N TYR A 87 -4.72 12.28 6.27
CA TYR A 87 -3.39 12.56 5.76
C TYR A 87 -2.46 11.38 6.06
N ALA A 88 -1.56 11.09 5.11
CA ALA A 88 -0.61 10.00 5.18
C ALA A 88 0.80 10.48 4.82
N GLY A 89 1.77 10.32 5.71
CA GLY A 89 3.19 10.53 5.39
C GLY A 89 3.92 9.19 5.29
N ALA A 90 4.80 9.05 4.31
CA ALA A 90 5.66 7.88 4.17
C ALA A 90 7.08 8.35 3.78
N PRO A 91 8.04 8.19 4.68
CA PRO A 91 9.44 8.45 4.35
C PRO A 91 10.06 7.26 3.63
N SER A 92 11.06 7.55 2.77
CA SER A 92 12.00 6.55 2.28
C SER A 92 13.43 7.11 2.27
N PHE A 93 14.39 6.21 2.48
CA PHE A 93 15.81 6.55 2.52
C PHE A 93 16.58 5.57 1.68
N ASN A 94 17.48 6.10 0.86
CA ASN A 94 18.39 5.33 0.03
C ASN A 94 19.84 5.74 0.33
N VAL A 95 20.71 4.76 0.40
CA VAL A 95 22.17 4.93 0.49
C VAL A 95 22.76 4.12 -0.64
N LEU A 96 23.66 4.74 -1.41
CA LEU A 96 24.39 4.09 -2.48
C LEU A 96 25.87 4.43 -2.37
N TYR A 97 26.70 3.42 -2.42
CA TYR A 97 28.14 3.56 -2.65
C TYR A 97 28.47 2.98 -4.02
N LYS A 98 28.98 3.79 -4.91
CA LYS A 98 29.38 3.41 -6.27
C LYS A 98 30.87 3.64 -6.44
N LYS A 99 31.57 2.62 -6.94
CA LYS A 99 32.99 2.71 -7.30
C LYS A 99 33.30 1.74 -8.44
N ASP A 100 34.03 2.24 -9.44
CA ASP A 100 34.48 1.48 -10.61
C ASP A 100 33.30 0.70 -11.27
N ASN A 101 33.32 -0.61 -11.20
CA ASN A 101 32.30 -1.47 -11.83
C ASN A 101 31.21 -1.94 -10.88
N TYR A 102 31.23 -1.55 -9.59
CA TYR A 102 30.23 -2.05 -8.64
C TYR A 102 29.54 -0.92 -7.88
N SER A 103 28.33 -1.21 -7.43
CA SER A 103 27.63 -0.40 -6.44
C SER A 103 27.10 -1.28 -5.32
N LEU A 104 27.09 -0.72 -4.10
CA LEU A 104 26.43 -1.28 -2.92
C LEU A 104 25.32 -0.36 -2.49
N PHE A 105 24.17 -0.93 -2.13
CA PHE A 105 23.00 -0.11 -1.83
C PHE A 105 22.19 -0.60 -0.64
N GLY A 106 21.51 0.34 0.00
CA GLY A 106 20.53 0.12 1.04
C GLY A 106 19.28 0.99 0.84
N ASN A 107 18.11 0.46 1.14
CA ASN A 107 16.84 1.17 1.13
C ASN A 107 16.05 0.87 2.39
N LEU A 108 15.48 1.92 3.00
CA LEU A 108 14.49 1.83 4.05
C LEU A 108 13.23 2.55 3.59
N SER A 109 12.09 1.86 3.52
CA SER A 109 10.86 2.43 3.00
C SER A 109 9.59 1.77 3.57
N VAL A 110 8.46 2.45 3.38
CA VAL A 110 7.13 1.88 3.61
C VAL A 110 6.61 1.39 2.26
N ILE A 111 6.57 0.07 2.05
CA ILE A 111 6.29 -0.52 0.73
C ILE A 111 4.81 -0.82 0.48
N ALA A 112 3.99 -0.84 1.51
CA ALA A 112 2.56 -1.04 1.39
C ALA A 112 1.83 -0.50 2.62
N GLY A 113 0.56 -0.18 2.44
CA GLY A 113 -0.23 0.49 3.46
C GLY A 113 0.13 1.97 3.54
N GLY A 114 -0.33 2.62 4.57
CA GLY A 114 -0.09 4.04 4.75
C GLY A 114 -1.04 4.64 5.81
N ALA A 115 -2.20 5.19 5.50
CA ALA A 115 -3.05 5.96 6.42
C ALA A 115 -3.71 5.13 7.53
N THR A 116 -3.96 5.74 8.68
CA THR A 116 -4.95 5.22 9.64
C THR A 116 -6.34 5.67 9.20
N LEU A 117 -7.11 4.77 8.64
CA LEU A 117 -8.50 5.05 8.29
C LEU A 117 -9.33 5.10 9.56
N ARG A 118 -10.11 6.16 9.69
CA ARG A 118 -11.05 6.34 10.81
C ARG A 118 -12.43 6.61 10.25
N TYR A 119 -13.28 5.63 10.37
CA TYR A 119 -14.70 5.71 10.03
C TYR A 119 -15.50 6.11 11.27
N ASN A 120 -15.57 7.41 11.56
CA ASN A 120 -16.31 7.93 12.70
C ASN A 120 -17.83 7.74 12.56
N ASN A 121 -18.31 7.65 11.32
CA ASN A 121 -19.73 7.42 10.99
C ASN A 121 -20.03 5.95 10.67
N GLY A 122 -19.04 5.08 10.94
CA GLY A 122 -19.18 3.63 10.82
C GLY A 122 -18.69 3.01 9.54
N VAL A 123 -18.83 1.70 9.49
CA VAL A 123 -18.49 0.82 8.37
C VAL A 123 -19.71 0.06 7.90
N ALA A 124 -19.74 -0.30 6.62
CA ALA A 124 -20.92 -0.92 6.00
C ALA A 124 -21.24 -2.31 6.55
N GLY A 125 -20.24 -3.10 6.93
CA GLY A 125 -20.44 -4.46 7.47
C GLY A 125 -21.24 -4.48 8.76
N ILE A 126 -21.09 -3.49 9.63
CA ILE A 126 -21.88 -3.37 10.86
C ILE A 126 -23.33 -2.97 10.57
N GLU A 127 -23.57 -2.10 9.60
CA GLU A 127 -24.92 -1.75 9.15
C GLU A 127 -25.62 -2.98 8.54
N LEU A 128 -24.93 -3.69 7.66
CA LEU A 128 -25.43 -4.93 7.04
C LEU A 128 -25.67 -6.05 8.05
N ALA A 129 -24.90 -6.10 9.14
CA ALA A 129 -25.13 -7.04 10.24
C ALA A 129 -26.49 -6.79 10.91
N GLY A 130 -26.82 -5.52 11.18
CA GLY A 130 -28.14 -5.14 11.69
C GLY A 130 -29.28 -5.55 10.76
N GLU A 131 -29.13 -5.29 9.45
CA GLU A 131 -30.09 -5.74 8.42
C GLU A 131 -30.24 -7.28 8.43
N THR A 132 -29.13 -8.01 8.55
CA THR A 132 -29.12 -9.47 8.57
C THR A 132 -29.86 -10.00 9.80
N PHE A 133 -29.67 -9.42 10.97
CA PHE A 133 -30.40 -9.77 12.19
C PHE A 133 -31.91 -9.53 12.04
N ASN A 134 -32.30 -8.44 11.42
CA ASN A 134 -33.70 -8.16 11.11
C ASN A 134 -34.30 -9.23 10.17
N ASN A 135 -33.57 -9.56 9.10
CA ASN A 135 -34.05 -10.56 8.11
C ASN A 135 -34.27 -11.96 8.74
N ILE A 136 -33.32 -12.40 9.60
CA ILE A 136 -33.40 -13.71 10.29
C ILE A 136 -34.62 -13.79 11.20
N THR A 137 -35.06 -12.66 11.76
CA THR A 137 -36.20 -12.58 12.69
C THR A 137 -37.51 -12.15 11.99
N GLY A 138 -37.56 -12.13 10.66
CA GLY A 138 -38.69 -11.64 9.90
C GLY A 138 -39.08 -10.19 10.22
N GLY A 139 -38.07 -9.34 10.49
CA GLY A 139 -38.23 -7.93 10.84
C GLY A 139 -38.63 -7.67 12.30
N ARG A 140 -38.89 -8.72 13.10
CA ARG A 140 -39.42 -8.59 14.48
C ARG A 140 -38.37 -8.02 15.46
N LEU A 141 -37.06 -8.25 15.22
CA LEU A 141 -36.01 -7.75 16.08
C LEU A 141 -35.89 -6.21 16.03
N ARG A 142 -36.14 -5.60 14.87
CA ARG A 142 -36.04 -4.15 14.64
C ARG A 142 -34.71 -3.61 15.07
N ALA A 143 -33.62 -4.37 14.79
CA ALA A 143 -32.26 -3.96 15.11
C ALA A 143 -31.90 -2.69 14.34
N LYS A 144 -31.40 -1.69 15.08
CA LYS A 144 -30.91 -0.42 14.56
C LYS A 144 -29.48 -0.17 15.09
N VAL A 145 -28.58 0.21 14.22
CA VAL A 145 -27.22 0.61 14.61
C VAL A 145 -27.25 2.03 15.16
N VAL A 146 -26.84 2.20 16.42
CA VAL A 146 -26.79 3.50 17.12
C VAL A 146 -25.36 3.97 17.34
N LYS A 147 -24.39 3.06 17.38
CA LYS A 147 -22.96 3.36 17.41
C LYS A 147 -22.22 2.46 16.43
N ASN A 148 -21.36 3.07 15.61
CA ASN A 148 -20.56 2.35 14.63
C ASN A 148 -19.29 3.19 14.36
N ARG A 149 -18.15 2.77 14.91
CA ARG A 149 -16.87 3.46 14.77
C ARG A 149 -15.77 2.45 14.57
N PHE A 150 -14.96 2.67 13.55
CA PHE A 150 -13.86 1.77 13.21
C PHE A 150 -12.60 2.53 12.85
N THR A 151 -11.48 1.99 13.27
CA THR A 151 -10.14 2.46 12.89
C THR A 151 -9.35 1.28 12.37
N GLY A 152 -8.90 1.36 11.13
CA GLY A 152 -8.05 0.37 10.48
C GLY A 152 -6.66 0.91 10.19
N GLN A 153 -5.63 0.08 10.34
CA GLN A 153 -4.25 0.44 10.07
C GLN A 153 -3.48 -0.74 9.47
N ASN A 154 -2.78 -0.48 8.35
CA ASN A 154 -1.84 -1.42 7.75
C ASN A 154 -0.53 -0.69 7.46
N ARG A 155 0.62 -1.28 7.81
CA ARG A 155 1.95 -0.75 7.51
C ARG A 155 2.92 -1.88 7.23
N TYR A 156 3.64 -1.77 6.12
CA TYR A 156 4.66 -2.71 5.73
C TYR A 156 5.97 -1.94 5.53
N TYR A 157 6.89 -2.14 6.44
CA TYR A 157 8.23 -1.56 6.39
C TYR A 157 9.17 -2.51 5.69
N GLN A 158 10.04 -1.99 4.85
CA GLN A 158 11.08 -2.77 4.18
C GLN A 158 12.46 -2.19 4.52
N LEU A 159 13.38 -3.08 4.84
CA LEU A 159 14.81 -2.85 4.78
C LEU A 159 15.34 -3.72 3.64
N MET A 160 15.97 -3.10 2.65
CA MET A 160 16.59 -3.80 1.51
C MET A 160 18.06 -3.42 1.45
N PHE A 161 18.91 -4.38 1.10
CA PHE A 161 20.34 -4.18 0.83
C PHE A 161 20.79 -5.13 -0.26
N GLY A 162 21.79 -4.70 -1.01
CA GLY A 162 22.33 -5.48 -2.11
C GLY A 162 23.45 -4.76 -2.83
N GLY A 163 23.78 -5.26 -3.99
CA GLY A 163 24.79 -4.67 -4.85
C GLY A 163 24.47 -4.91 -6.32
N ALA A 164 25.14 -4.14 -7.17
CA ALA A 164 25.13 -4.32 -8.61
C ALA A 164 26.56 -4.31 -9.16
N TYR A 165 26.74 -4.97 -10.28
CA TYR A 165 28.02 -5.08 -10.98
C TYR A 165 27.85 -4.81 -12.47
N LYS A 166 28.64 -3.89 -13.00
CA LYS A 166 28.75 -3.54 -14.41
C LYS A 166 29.78 -4.45 -15.06
N PHE A 167 29.36 -5.36 -15.93
CA PHE A 167 30.26 -6.27 -16.65
C PHE A 167 30.98 -5.58 -17.81
N ASN A 168 30.30 -4.64 -18.45
CA ASN A 168 30.80 -3.77 -19.50
C ASN A 168 29.91 -2.51 -19.58
N ASP A 169 30.18 -1.63 -20.53
CA ASP A 169 29.43 -0.36 -20.67
C ASP A 169 27.99 -0.51 -21.10
N THR A 170 27.58 -1.72 -21.48
CA THR A 170 26.20 -2.01 -21.93
C THR A 170 25.40 -2.92 -21.00
N PHE A 171 26.04 -3.65 -20.09
CA PHE A 171 25.33 -4.66 -19.29
C PHE A 171 25.75 -4.67 -17.83
N SER A 172 24.77 -4.69 -16.95
CA SER A 172 24.93 -4.87 -15.52
C SER A 172 23.91 -5.82 -14.90
N MET A 173 24.22 -6.32 -13.74
CA MET A 173 23.36 -7.21 -12.95
C MET A 173 23.36 -6.78 -11.48
N SER A 174 22.27 -7.01 -10.79
CA SER A 174 22.15 -6.77 -9.36
C SER A 174 21.57 -7.95 -8.60
N GLY A 175 21.87 -8.02 -7.31
CA GLY A 175 21.27 -8.96 -6.37
C GLY A 175 21.14 -8.34 -4.99
N GLY A 176 20.13 -8.77 -4.24
CA GLY A 176 19.92 -8.25 -2.90
C GLY A 176 18.89 -9.04 -2.11
N LEU A 177 18.79 -8.66 -0.83
CA LEU A 177 17.81 -9.20 0.11
C LEU A 177 16.92 -8.08 0.63
N LYS A 178 15.67 -8.41 0.92
CA LYS A 178 14.70 -7.53 1.57
C LYS A 178 14.11 -8.20 2.80
N TYR A 179 14.13 -7.47 3.92
CA TYR A 179 13.41 -7.84 5.13
C TYR A 179 12.15 -6.98 5.22
N VAL A 180 11.02 -7.61 5.50
CA VAL A 180 9.72 -6.93 5.64
C VAL A 180 9.18 -7.15 7.04
N TYR A 181 8.79 -6.06 7.70
CA TYR A 181 7.98 -6.07 8.91
C TYR A 181 6.61 -5.48 8.61
N ALA A 182 5.57 -6.27 8.83
CA ALA A 182 4.19 -5.89 8.60
C ALA A 182 3.45 -5.77 9.92
N HIS A 183 2.78 -4.63 10.14
CA HIS A 183 1.94 -4.33 11.29
C HIS A 183 0.54 -3.96 10.83
N ARG A 184 -0.49 -4.59 11.44
CA ARG A 184 -1.89 -4.33 11.13
C ARG A 184 -2.68 -4.16 12.43
N LYS A 185 -3.62 -3.21 12.44
CA LYS A 185 -4.45 -2.91 13.59
C LYS A 185 -5.90 -2.73 13.16
N LEU A 186 -6.83 -3.16 14.02
CA LEU A 186 -8.25 -2.89 13.89
C LEU A 186 -8.80 -2.57 15.28
N ASP A 187 -9.37 -1.36 15.43
CA ASP A 187 -10.15 -0.95 16.58
C ASP A 187 -11.59 -0.75 16.11
N GLY A 188 -12.54 -1.32 16.81
CA GLY A 188 -13.95 -1.24 16.43
C GLY A 188 -14.88 -1.15 17.61
N GLU A 189 -15.95 -0.38 17.45
CA GLU A 189 -17.07 -0.29 18.37
C GLU A 189 -18.38 -0.31 17.57
N ALA A 190 -19.33 -1.12 18.03
CA ALA A 190 -20.67 -1.20 17.48
C ALA A 190 -21.70 -1.32 18.59
N GLN A 191 -22.83 -0.62 18.46
CA GLN A 191 -23.97 -0.74 19.36
C GLN A 191 -25.26 -0.81 18.58
N TYR A 192 -26.15 -1.70 19.01
CA TYR A 192 -27.46 -1.92 18.41
C TYR A 192 -28.55 -1.63 19.43
N GLU A 193 -29.58 -0.93 19.04
CA GLU A 193 -30.88 -0.93 19.68
C GLU A 193 -31.76 -2.00 19.03
N TYR A 194 -32.50 -2.78 19.79
CA TYR A 194 -33.39 -3.80 19.27
C TYR A 194 -34.54 -4.10 20.23
N ASN A 195 -35.60 -4.75 19.74
CA ASN A 195 -36.69 -5.23 20.57
C ASN A 195 -36.17 -6.27 21.57
N THR A 196 -36.15 -5.93 22.85
CA THR A 196 -35.53 -6.73 23.92
C THR A 196 -36.22 -8.07 24.13
N LEU A 197 -37.55 -8.14 23.97
CA LEU A 197 -38.31 -9.40 24.08
C LEU A 197 -37.90 -10.38 22.96
N VAL A 198 -37.88 -9.89 21.73
CA VAL A 198 -37.41 -10.69 20.59
C VAL A 198 -35.94 -11.05 20.71
N GLY A 199 -35.13 -10.10 21.13
CA GLY A 199 -33.68 -10.30 21.39
C GLY A 199 -33.47 -11.42 22.40
N SER A 200 -34.10 -11.37 23.54
CA SER A 200 -34.04 -12.41 24.58
C SER A 200 -34.49 -13.78 24.08
N ALA A 201 -35.58 -13.83 23.32
CA ALA A 201 -36.11 -15.08 22.75
C ALA A 201 -35.11 -15.78 21.77
N ILE A 202 -34.21 -15.01 21.12
CA ILE A 202 -33.16 -15.56 20.27
C ILE A 202 -31.78 -15.61 20.98
N GLY A 203 -31.74 -15.30 22.30
CA GLY A 203 -30.55 -15.37 23.13
C GLY A 203 -29.59 -14.18 23.02
N LEU A 204 -30.03 -13.03 22.50
CA LEU A 204 -29.25 -11.79 22.55
C LEU A 204 -29.33 -11.20 23.97
N ASN A 205 -28.17 -11.06 24.63
CA ASN A 205 -28.10 -10.55 25.99
C ASN A 205 -27.33 -9.22 26.13
N LYS A 206 -26.72 -8.76 25.06
CA LYS A 206 -25.95 -7.50 25.02
C LYS A 206 -26.15 -6.81 23.67
N ASN A 207 -26.01 -5.50 23.68
CA ASN A 207 -26.22 -4.65 22.50
C ASN A 207 -24.97 -3.86 22.08
N TYR A 208 -23.86 -3.99 22.81
CA TYR A 208 -22.60 -3.28 22.56
C TYR A 208 -21.46 -4.26 22.33
N LEU A 209 -20.66 -3.99 21.31
CA LEU A 209 -19.50 -4.77 20.90
C LEU A 209 -18.29 -3.83 20.81
N SER A 210 -17.13 -4.28 21.29
CA SER A 210 -15.87 -3.57 21.06
C SER A 210 -14.71 -4.53 20.87
N MET A 211 -13.75 -4.13 20.07
CA MET A 211 -12.54 -4.90 19.81
C MET A 211 -11.34 -3.97 19.59
N ASN A 212 -10.22 -4.33 20.20
CA ASN A 212 -8.90 -3.82 19.86
C ASN A 212 -8.04 -5.01 19.45
N SER A 213 -7.56 -5.00 18.22
CA SER A 213 -6.75 -6.09 17.69
C SER A 213 -5.54 -5.57 16.94
N ARG A 214 -4.40 -6.24 17.12
CA ARG A 214 -3.18 -6.02 16.36
C ARG A 214 -2.62 -7.34 15.85
N ARG A 215 -1.96 -7.28 14.70
CA ARG A 215 -1.38 -8.42 14.01
C ARG A 215 -0.03 -8.02 13.45
N ASP A 216 0.98 -8.83 13.70
CA ASP A 216 2.34 -8.60 13.25
C ASP A 216 2.85 -9.80 12.44
N ALA A 217 3.68 -9.53 11.44
CA ALA A 217 4.38 -10.54 10.66
C ALA A 217 5.74 -10.02 10.20
N LYS A 218 6.65 -10.96 9.96
CA LYS A 218 7.99 -10.70 9.44
C LYS A 218 8.29 -11.68 8.33
N GLY A 219 9.07 -11.24 7.33
CA GLY A 219 9.47 -12.10 6.23
C GLY A 219 10.69 -11.58 5.51
N ILE A 220 11.32 -12.49 4.73
CA ILE A 220 12.50 -12.18 3.94
C ILE A 220 12.19 -12.56 2.49
N GLY A 221 12.69 -11.79 1.54
CA GLY A 221 12.67 -12.04 0.11
C GLY A 221 13.99 -11.66 -0.53
N GLY A 222 14.17 -12.07 -1.78
CA GLY A 222 15.29 -11.71 -2.61
C GLY A 222 14.89 -10.77 -3.74
N ILE A 223 15.87 -10.11 -4.33
CA ILE A 223 15.75 -9.29 -5.53
C ILE A 223 16.89 -9.62 -6.47
N ILE A 224 16.59 -9.68 -7.77
CA ILE A 224 17.58 -9.78 -8.85
C ILE A 224 17.16 -8.81 -9.95
N GLY A 225 18.13 -8.16 -10.55
CA GLY A 225 17.91 -7.22 -11.65
C GLY A 225 18.97 -7.32 -12.71
N PHE A 226 18.58 -6.96 -13.94
CA PHE A 226 19.45 -6.84 -15.10
C PHE A 226 19.16 -5.52 -15.77
N ASP A 227 20.19 -4.87 -16.26
CA ASP A 227 20.11 -3.61 -17.00
C ASP A 227 20.93 -3.72 -18.27
N TYR A 228 20.35 -3.29 -19.37
CA TYR A 228 20.96 -3.31 -20.70
C TYR A 228 20.87 -1.94 -21.35
N LYS A 229 22.00 -1.30 -21.48
CA LYS A 229 22.21 0.04 -22.06
C LYS A 229 22.96 -0.06 -23.38
N PRO A 230 22.28 -0.41 -24.50
CA PRO A 230 22.94 -0.59 -25.80
C PRO A 230 23.55 0.68 -26.36
N THR A 231 23.05 1.84 -25.94
CA THR A 231 23.60 3.16 -26.29
C THR A 231 23.50 4.10 -25.09
N ASP A 232 24.16 5.23 -25.12
CA ASP A 232 24.09 6.23 -24.04
C ASP A 232 22.69 6.82 -23.84
N THR A 233 21.83 6.66 -24.82
CA THR A 233 20.47 7.24 -24.82
C THR A 233 19.35 6.21 -24.70
N LEU A 234 19.64 4.92 -24.71
CA LEU A 234 18.62 3.86 -24.64
C LEU A 234 18.96 2.86 -23.54
N ASN A 235 18.01 2.65 -22.65
CA ASN A 235 18.17 1.72 -21.54
C ASN A 235 16.96 0.80 -21.40
N PHE A 236 17.22 -0.47 -21.13
CA PHE A 236 16.25 -1.51 -20.79
C PHE A 236 16.59 -2.10 -19.43
N ALA A 237 15.58 -2.38 -18.63
CA ALA A 237 15.79 -3.03 -17.36
C ALA A 237 14.73 -4.09 -17.08
N ILE A 238 15.15 -5.12 -16.35
CA ILE A 238 14.29 -6.16 -15.80
C ILE A 238 14.65 -6.38 -14.34
N ARG A 239 13.64 -6.49 -13.49
CA ARG A 239 13.78 -6.77 -12.07
C ARG A 239 12.77 -7.82 -11.65
N TYR A 240 13.24 -8.82 -10.89
CA TYR A 240 12.38 -9.80 -10.24
C TYR A 240 12.57 -9.77 -8.73
N GLU A 241 11.46 -9.77 -8.01
CA GLU A 241 11.43 -9.91 -6.56
C GLU A 241 10.71 -11.21 -6.16
N THR A 242 11.30 -11.95 -5.26
CA THR A 242 10.67 -13.18 -4.75
C THR A 242 9.48 -12.85 -3.83
N PRO A 243 8.47 -13.73 -3.73
CA PRO A 243 7.43 -13.57 -2.73
C PRO A 243 7.99 -13.48 -1.31
N VAL A 244 7.34 -12.66 -0.45
CA VAL A 244 7.67 -12.61 0.98
C VAL A 244 6.57 -13.30 1.78
N LYS A 245 6.91 -14.39 2.48
CA LYS A 245 5.98 -15.13 3.32
C LYS A 245 5.71 -14.37 4.62
N LEU A 246 4.46 -13.96 4.83
CA LEU A 246 4.04 -13.22 6.02
C LEU A 246 2.98 -14.02 6.79
N LYS A 247 3.40 -14.57 7.94
CA LYS A 247 2.53 -15.29 8.87
C LYS A 247 2.14 -14.35 9.99
N PHE A 248 0.90 -13.88 9.99
CA PHE A 248 0.37 -13.01 11.01
C PHE A 248 -0.16 -13.84 12.18
N LYS A 249 0.07 -13.34 13.39
CA LYS A 249 -0.59 -13.80 14.60
C LYS A 249 -1.32 -12.61 15.23
N SER A 250 -2.62 -12.77 15.49
CA SER A 250 -3.45 -11.73 16.08
C SER A 250 -3.36 -11.77 17.59
N LYS A 251 -3.30 -10.58 18.20
CA LYS A 251 -3.52 -10.35 19.63
C LYS A 251 -4.70 -9.41 19.75
N ALA A 252 -5.78 -9.86 20.34
CA ALA A 252 -6.99 -9.08 20.43
C ALA A 252 -7.57 -9.10 21.86
N LYS A 253 -8.12 -7.94 22.24
CA LYS A 253 -9.03 -7.82 23.35
C LYS A 253 -10.41 -7.49 22.79
N GLU A 254 -11.37 -8.34 23.06
CA GLU A 254 -12.74 -8.19 22.61
C GLU A 254 -13.67 -8.21 23.81
N ASP A 255 -14.20 -7.04 24.14
CA ASP A 255 -15.12 -6.85 25.24
C ASP A 255 -16.58 -6.92 24.72
N ASN A 256 -17.49 -7.32 25.59
CA ASN A 256 -18.92 -7.30 25.34
C ASN A 256 -19.37 -8.12 24.12
N LYS A 257 -19.00 -9.40 24.05
CA LYS A 257 -19.55 -10.30 23.04
C LYS A 257 -21.05 -10.50 23.26
N MET A 258 -21.82 -10.32 22.18
CA MET A 258 -23.25 -10.75 22.19
C MET A 258 -23.31 -12.28 22.18
N LEU A 259 -24.39 -12.85 22.71
CA LEU A 259 -24.67 -14.27 22.54
C LEU A 259 -25.87 -14.44 21.59
N LEU A 260 -25.70 -15.23 20.56
CA LEU A 260 -26.80 -15.66 19.71
C LEU A 260 -26.96 -17.18 19.82
N ARG A 261 -28.06 -17.63 20.43
CA ARG A 261 -28.31 -19.06 20.71
C ARG A 261 -27.11 -19.72 21.43
N GLY A 262 -26.55 -19.04 22.45
CA GLY A 262 -25.40 -19.50 23.21
C GLY A 262 -24.02 -19.37 22.52
N ARG A 263 -23.97 -18.91 21.27
CA ARG A 263 -22.71 -18.69 20.56
C ARG A 263 -22.28 -17.24 20.67
N PRO A 264 -21.00 -16.94 21.06
CA PRO A 264 -20.51 -15.58 21.17
C PRO A 264 -20.42 -14.93 19.78
N LEU A 265 -21.02 -13.76 19.65
CA LEU A 265 -20.90 -12.86 18.51
C LEU A 265 -20.18 -11.61 18.95
N GLY A 266 -18.94 -11.47 18.55
CA GLY A 266 -18.15 -10.27 18.72
C GLY A 266 -17.85 -9.61 17.37
N ILE A 267 -17.05 -8.57 17.37
CA ILE A 267 -16.53 -7.94 16.15
C ILE A 267 -15.69 -8.95 15.35
N SER A 268 -14.98 -9.85 16.03
CA SER A 268 -14.22 -10.94 15.41
C SER A 268 -15.07 -11.91 14.58
N PHE A 269 -16.38 -11.96 14.78
CA PHE A 269 -17.29 -12.72 13.92
C PHE A 269 -17.33 -12.15 12.48
N PHE A 270 -17.25 -10.82 12.35
CA PHE A 270 -17.25 -10.12 11.06
C PHE A 270 -15.83 -10.01 10.47
N TYR A 271 -14.82 -10.01 11.32
CA TYR A 271 -13.39 -9.86 10.96
C TYR A 271 -12.56 -10.97 11.62
N PRO A 272 -12.74 -12.25 11.22
CA PRO A 272 -12.16 -13.40 11.91
C PRO A 272 -10.65 -13.39 11.95
N GLU A 273 -10.00 -12.79 10.96
CA GLU A 273 -8.54 -12.64 10.94
C GLU A 273 -8.00 -11.75 12.05
N TYR A 274 -8.85 -10.98 12.74
CA TYR A 274 -8.50 -10.15 13.89
C TYR A 274 -8.89 -10.76 15.24
N ALA A 275 -9.47 -11.98 15.25
CA ALA A 275 -9.76 -12.69 16.49
C ALA A 275 -8.49 -13.00 17.27
N ASP A 276 -8.57 -13.04 18.60
CA ASP A 276 -7.42 -13.36 19.47
C ASP A 276 -6.83 -14.74 19.15
N GLY A 277 -5.50 -14.81 19.06
CA GLY A 277 -4.77 -16.04 18.74
C GLY A 277 -4.87 -16.50 17.29
N PHE A 278 -5.70 -15.87 16.44
CA PHE A 278 -5.87 -16.28 15.04
C PHE A 278 -4.57 -16.14 14.27
N GLN A 279 -4.24 -17.19 13.51
CA GLN A 279 -3.07 -17.20 12.62
C GLN A 279 -3.55 -17.17 11.17
N SER A 280 -2.95 -16.31 10.38
CA SER A 280 -3.30 -16.14 8.98
C SER A 280 -2.06 -15.89 8.12
N ARG A 281 -2.20 -16.15 6.84
CA ARG A 281 -1.19 -15.83 5.81
C ARG A 281 -1.67 -14.64 4.99
N ARG A 282 -0.79 -13.67 4.82
CA ARG A 282 -0.96 -12.60 3.84
C ARG A 282 0.39 -12.25 3.27
N ASP A 283 0.84 -13.10 2.34
CA ASP A 283 2.13 -12.98 1.70
C ASP A 283 2.16 -11.77 0.75
N LEU A 284 3.33 -11.17 0.59
CA LEU A 284 3.56 -10.29 -0.54
C LEU A 284 3.85 -11.14 -1.78
N PRO A 285 3.26 -10.81 -2.94
CA PRO A 285 3.49 -11.54 -4.17
C PRO A 285 4.93 -11.39 -4.67
N GLY A 286 5.36 -12.28 -5.55
CA GLY A 286 6.48 -12.04 -6.42
C GLY A 286 6.16 -10.90 -7.38
N VAL A 287 7.17 -10.18 -7.83
CA VAL A 287 7.04 -9.02 -8.73
C VAL A 287 8.03 -9.16 -9.87
N LEU A 288 7.56 -8.98 -11.10
CA LEU A 288 8.39 -8.82 -12.29
C LEU A 288 8.16 -7.42 -12.86
N ALA A 289 9.20 -6.61 -12.94
CA ALA A 289 9.15 -5.28 -13.52
C ALA A 289 10.05 -5.21 -14.75
N LEU A 290 9.52 -4.64 -15.81
CA LEU A 290 10.21 -4.34 -17.07
C LEU A 290 10.17 -2.84 -17.30
N GLY A 291 11.25 -2.27 -17.81
CA GLY A 291 11.30 -0.84 -18.10
C GLY A 291 12.17 -0.52 -19.30
N VAL A 292 11.82 0.56 -19.96
CA VAL A 292 12.63 1.17 -21.03
C VAL A 292 12.65 2.68 -20.85
N SER A 293 13.79 3.30 -21.13
CA SER A 293 13.90 4.75 -21.25
C SER A 293 14.74 5.11 -22.48
N LYS A 294 14.37 6.22 -23.13
CA LYS A 294 15.06 6.74 -24.32
C LYS A 294 15.20 8.24 -24.22
N ASP A 295 16.45 8.72 -24.32
CA ASP A 295 16.76 10.14 -24.42
C ASP A 295 16.74 10.58 -25.89
N ILE A 296 16.03 11.69 -26.14
CA ILE A 296 15.90 12.33 -27.46
C ILE A 296 16.08 13.84 -27.24
N ASN A 297 17.26 14.36 -27.49
CA ASN A 297 17.65 15.75 -27.25
C ASN A 297 17.39 16.15 -25.76
N LYS A 298 16.42 17.04 -25.52
CA LYS A 298 16.04 17.48 -24.17
C LYS A 298 14.96 16.63 -23.51
N TRP A 299 14.44 15.61 -24.20
CA TRP A 299 13.37 14.75 -23.72
C TRP A 299 13.89 13.39 -23.32
N THR A 300 13.38 12.86 -22.21
CA THR A 300 13.47 11.43 -21.89
C THR A 300 12.07 10.84 -21.94
N LEU A 301 11.86 9.85 -22.77
CA LEU A 301 10.63 9.06 -22.83
C LEU A 301 10.84 7.76 -22.08
N SER A 302 9.89 7.36 -21.25
CA SER A 302 9.99 6.13 -20.47
C SER A 302 8.67 5.36 -20.46
N SER A 303 8.77 4.04 -20.40
CA SER A 303 7.63 3.14 -20.24
C SER A 303 8.02 1.96 -19.36
N GLY A 304 7.05 1.40 -18.68
CA GLY A 304 7.25 0.22 -17.83
C GLY A 304 6.01 -0.63 -17.71
N TYR A 305 6.26 -1.90 -17.41
CA TYR A 305 5.27 -2.90 -17.07
C TYR A 305 5.68 -3.62 -15.78
N THR A 306 4.77 -3.74 -14.85
CA THR A 306 4.98 -4.52 -13.62
C THR A 306 3.91 -5.57 -13.48
N HIS A 307 4.31 -6.82 -13.28
CA HIS A 307 3.42 -7.96 -13.02
C HIS A 307 3.52 -8.39 -11.58
N TYR A 308 2.38 -8.59 -10.92
CA TYR A 308 2.26 -9.07 -9.56
C TYR A 308 1.68 -10.49 -9.57
N PHE A 309 2.46 -11.47 -9.12
CA PHE A 309 2.06 -12.89 -9.05
C PHE A 309 1.12 -13.15 -7.86
N ASN A 310 -0.01 -12.45 -7.82
CA ASN A 310 -0.96 -12.50 -6.70
C ASN A 310 -1.57 -13.89 -6.50
N LYS A 311 -1.81 -14.63 -7.59
CA LYS A 311 -2.38 -16.00 -7.53
C LYS A 311 -1.48 -16.97 -6.76
N SER A 312 -0.17 -16.79 -6.81
CA SER A 312 0.79 -17.64 -6.13
C SER A 312 1.02 -17.24 -4.67
N ALA A 313 0.61 -16.06 -4.27
CA ALA A 313 0.71 -15.57 -2.90
C ALA A 313 -0.42 -16.15 -2.03
N LYS A 314 -0.08 -16.66 -0.84
CA LYS A 314 -1.11 -17.08 0.12
C LYS A 314 -1.67 -15.86 0.84
N MET A 315 -2.95 -15.58 0.61
CA MET A 315 -3.65 -14.43 1.17
C MET A 315 -4.91 -14.85 1.95
N ASP A 316 -4.93 -16.06 2.52
CA ASP A 316 -6.04 -16.68 3.27
C ASP A 316 -7.39 -16.50 2.55
N ARG A 317 -8.34 -15.75 3.17
CA ARG A 317 -9.67 -15.51 2.61
C ARG A 317 -9.70 -14.55 1.40
N PHE A 318 -8.62 -13.83 1.16
CA PHE A 318 -8.57 -12.86 0.07
C PHE A 318 -8.23 -13.56 -1.24
N LYS A 319 -9.06 -13.33 -2.25
CA LYS A 319 -8.93 -13.93 -3.58
C LYS A 319 -8.48 -12.88 -4.58
N TYR A 320 -7.40 -13.18 -5.30
CA TYR A 320 -6.85 -12.32 -6.33
C TYR A 320 -6.61 -13.11 -7.62
N ASN A 321 -6.75 -12.44 -8.75
CA ASN A 321 -6.04 -12.78 -9.97
C ASN A 321 -4.65 -12.15 -9.89
N ASP A 322 -3.77 -12.47 -10.85
CA ASP A 322 -2.55 -11.69 -10.97
C ASP A 322 -2.90 -10.25 -11.33
N GLY A 323 -2.12 -9.32 -10.79
CA GLY A 323 -2.28 -7.91 -11.03
C GLY A 323 -1.16 -7.37 -11.93
N TYR A 324 -1.35 -6.18 -12.47
CA TYR A 324 -0.31 -5.53 -13.27
C TYR A 324 -0.41 -4.01 -13.23
N GLU A 325 0.69 -3.37 -13.56
CA GLU A 325 0.76 -1.93 -13.83
C GLU A 325 1.39 -1.69 -15.19
N ILE A 326 0.89 -0.66 -15.87
CA ILE A 326 1.48 -0.11 -17.10
C ILE A 326 1.68 1.37 -16.88
N ASN A 327 2.87 1.86 -17.18
CA ASN A 327 3.19 3.27 -16.99
C ASN A 327 3.92 3.86 -18.18
N PHE A 328 3.72 5.16 -18.35
CA PHE A 328 4.38 6.00 -19.35
C PHE A 328 4.81 7.30 -18.70
N GLY A 329 5.93 7.83 -19.15
CA GLY A 329 6.43 9.06 -18.61
C GLY A 329 7.30 9.84 -19.58
N VAL A 330 7.34 11.13 -19.33
CA VAL A 330 8.17 12.08 -20.08
C VAL A 330 8.88 13.00 -19.10
N ASP A 331 10.17 13.23 -19.35
CA ASP A 331 10.93 14.25 -18.67
C ASP A 331 11.43 15.26 -19.71
N TYR A 332 11.41 16.54 -19.40
CA TYR A 332 11.90 17.62 -20.24
C TYR A 332 12.94 18.45 -19.52
N ARG A 333 14.17 18.41 -20.03
CA ARG A 333 15.28 19.24 -19.50
C ARG A 333 15.09 20.68 -19.98
N ILE A 334 14.57 21.52 -19.10
CA ILE A 334 14.38 22.95 -19.37
C ILE A 334 15.75 23.60 -19.59
N ASN A 335 16.64 23.38 -18.62
CA ASN A 335 18.05 23.79 -18.61
C ASN A 335 18.86 22.86 -17.69
N ASP A 336 20.13 23.16 -17.43
CA ASP A 336 21.03 22.30 -16.63
C ASP A 336 20.60 22.18 -15.16
N LYS A 337 19.79 23.11 -14.66
CA LYS A 337 19.31 23.11 -13.27
C LYS A 337 17.90 22.60 -13.10
N PHE A 338 17.05 22.67 -14.13
CA PHE A 338 15.64 22.35 -14.02
C PHE A 338 15.19 21.30 -15.04
N THR A 339 14.54 20.27 -14.55
CA THR A 339 13.86 19.26 -15.37
C THR A 339 12.39 19.14 -14.93
N TRP A 340 11.48 19.28 -15.86
CA TRP A 340 10.07 19.02 -15.66
C TRP A 340 9.75 17.54 -15.96
N HIS A 341 8.81 16.99 -15.23
CA HIS A 341 8.38 15.60 -15.33
C HIS A 341 6.88 15.50 -15.43
N ALA A 342 6.39 14.54 -16.19
CA ALA A 342 5.00 14.11 -16.17
C ALA A 342 4.89 12.62 -16.47
N GLY A 343 3.84 11.98 -15.98
CA GLY A 343 3.61 10.57 -16.26
C GLY A 343 2.26 10.07 -15.80
N PHE A 344 1.96 8.88 -16.30
CA PHE A 344 0.71 8.16 -16.06
C PHE A 344 1.01 6.72 -15.68
N ASN A 345 0.22 6.17 -14.76
CA ASN A 345 0.23 4.76 -14.42
C ASN A 345 -1.20 4.23 -14.32
N TYR A 346 -1.46 3.10 -14.93
CA TYR A 346 -2.67 2.30 -14.75
C TYR A 346 -2.33 1.05 -13.95
N ALA A 347 -3.12 0.75 -12.93
CA ALA A 347 -2.98 -0.41 -12.08
C ALA A 347 -4.25 -1.26 -12.05
N ASP A 348 -4.15 -2.51 -12.47
CA ASP A 348 -5.14 -3.55 -12.21
C ASP A 348 -4.70 -4.37 -11.00
N THR A 349 -5.48 -4.31 -9.93
CA THR A 349 -5.14 -4.97 -8.68
C THR A 349 -5.32 -6.49 -8.73
N GLY A 350 -6.06 -7.01 -9.68
CA GLY A 350 -6.46 -8.41 -9.73
C GLY A 350 -7.39 -8.82 -8.57
N ALA A 351 -7.78 -7.92 -7.68
CA ALA A 351 -8.62 -8.22 -6.51
C ALA A 351 -10.02 -8.65 -6.92
N LYS A 352 -10.46 -9.79 -6.40
CA LYS A 352 -11.84 -10.24 -6.60
C LYS A 352 -12.75 -9.55 -5.58
N ARG A 353 -13.93 -9.14 -6.01
CA ARG A 353 -14.91 -8.38 -5.20
C ARG A 353 -15.37 -9.12 -3.94
N GLU A 354 -15.25 -10.45 -3.93
CA GLU A 354 -15.49 -11.31 -2.75
C GLU A 354 -14.48 -11.04 -1.62
N SER A 355 -13.33 -10.46 -1.94
CA SER A 355 -12.27 -10.13 -0.99
C SER A 355 -12.44 -8.75 -0.35
N PHE A 356 -13.40 -7.94 -0.79
CA PHE A 356 -13.62 -6.61 -0.23
C PHE A 356 -14.13 -6.70 1.20
N SER A 357 -13.47 -5.96 2.09
CA SER A 357 -13.88 -5.77 3.48
C SER A 357 -13.97 -4.29 3.80
N ASP A 358 -14.57 -3.95 4.93
CA ASP A 358 -14.76 -2.55 5.33
C ASP A 358 -13.47 -1.78 5.57
N VAL A 359 -12.38 -2.49 5.86
CA VAL A 359 -11.08 -1.89 6.16
C VAL A 359 -10.01 -2.27 5.15
N GLU A 360 -10.40 -3.00 4.10
CA GLU A 360 -9.49 -3.40 3.03
C GLU A 360 -10.27 -3.77 1.76
N TYR A 361 -10.13 -2.94 0.75
CA TYR A 361 -10.65 -3.19 -0.59
C TYR A 361 -9.66 -2.62 -1.61
N ALA A 362 -9.16 -3.48 -2.48
CA ALA A 362 -8.25 -3.09 -3.54
C ALA A 362 -9.04 -2.91 -4.84
N ILE A 363 -9.12 -1.70 -5.32
CA ILE A 363 -9.79 -1.32 -6.56
C ILE A 363 -8.78 -0.75 -7.55
N ASN A 364 -9.03 -0.94 -8.85
CA ASN A 364 -8.13 -0.50 -9.91
C ASN A 364 -7.98 1.02 -9.91
N SER A 365 -6.80 1.51 -10.31
CA SER A 365 -6.49 2.94 -10.21
C SER A 365 -5.72 3.47 -11.40
N GLN A 366 -5.78 4.79 -11.57
CA GLN A 366 -4.98 5.57 -12.49
C GLN A 366 -4.24 6.65 -11.69
N ILE A 367 -2.95 6.81 -11.97
CA ILE A 367 -2.12 7.85 -11.38
C ILE A 367 -1.75 8.85 -12.48
N TYR A 368 -2.04 10.10 -12.22
CA TYR A 368 -1.60 11.24 -13.01
C TYR A 368 -0.60 12.02 -12.18
N ALA A 369 0.63 12.11 -12.65
CA ALA A 369 1.74 12.69 -11.89
C ALA A 369 2.45 13.77 -12.69
N THR A 370 2.95 14.78 -11.99
CA THR A 370 3.86 15.78 -12.54
C THR A 370 4.79 16.31 -11.46
N GLY A 371 5.88 16.96 -11.87
CA GLY A 371 6.80 17.52 -10.89
C GLY A 371 7.99 18.24 -11.52
N LEU A 372 8.85 18.72 -10.63
CA LEU A 372 10.05 19.47 -10.99
C LEU A 372 11.25 18.94 -10.21
N THR A 373 12.34 18.71 -10.91
CA THR A 373 13.66 18.50 -10.31
C THR A 373 14.47 19.77 -10.42
N TYR A 374 15.13 20.15 -9.31
CA TYR A 374 16.05 21.28 -9.21
C TYR A 374 17.44 20.80 -8.76
N LYS A 375 18.45 21.03 -9.60
CA LYS A 375 19.86 20.74 -9.34
C LYS A 375 20.62 22.06 -9.15
N PRO A 376 20.75 22.56 -7.91
CA PRO A 376 21.54 23.77 -7.65
C PRO A 376 23.03 23.58 -7.93
N THR A 377 23.55 22.36 -7.69
CA THR A 377 24.94 21.94 -7.91
C THR A 377 24.98 20.53 -8.48
N GLU A 378 26.12 20.07 -8.95
CA GLU A 378 26.32 18.69 -9.41
C GLU A 378 26.11 17.65 -8.31
N SER A 379 26.36 18.02 -7.05
CA SER A 379 26.23 17.14 -5.89
C SER A 379 24.87 17.16 -5.21
N SER A 380 23.94 18.08 -5.57
CA SER A 380 22.68 18.28 -4.85
C SER A 380 21.48 18.31 -5.81
N GLU A 381 20.47 17.55 -5.49
CA GLU A 381 19.24 17.46 -6.28
C GLU A 381 18.01 17.49 -5.38
N TRP A 382 17.06 18.38 -5.67
CA TRP A 382 15.76 18.48 -5.04
C TRP A 382 14.66 18.04 -6.02
N LYS A 383 13.68 17.29 -5.53
CA LYS A 383 12.55 16.79 -6.30
C LYS A 383 11.24 17.16 -5.64
N PHE A 384 10.34 17.75 -6.41
CA PHE A 384 8.98 18.12 -5.99
C PHE A 384 8.00 17.40 -6.91
N GLY A 385 7.16 16.55 -6.36
CA GLY A 385 6.15 15.80 -7.11
C GLY A 385 4.76 16.02 -6.57
N ILE A 386 3.80 16.07 -7.48
CA ILE A 386 2.36 16.03 -7.17
C ILE A 386 1.70 14.96 -8.03
N ALA A 387 0.76 14.24 -7.43
CA ALA A 387 -0.01 13.25 -8.18
C ALA A 387 -1.45 13.17 -7.68
N HIS A 388 -2.33 12.82 -8.59
CA HIS A 388 -3.71 12.43 -8.32
C HIS A 388 -3.89 10.95 -8.64
N VAL A 389 -4.39 10.19 -7.66
CA VAL A 389 -4.72 8.77 -7.85
C VAL A 389 -6.23 8.63 -7.86
N SER A 390 -6.78 8.37 -9.04
CA SER A 390 -8.19 8.10 -9.26
C SER A 390 -8.44 6.60 -9.21
N TYR A 391 -9.47 6.17 -8.51
CA TYR A 391 -9.83 4.77 -8.37
C TYR A 391 -11.18 4.47 -9.02
N ASN A 392 -11.30 3.30 -9.64
CA ASN A 392 -12.56 2.84 -10.20
C ASN A 392 -13.48 2.35 -9.08
N SER A 393 -14.63 3.01 -8.88
CA SER A 393 -15.60 2.53 -7.89
C SER A 393 -16.03 1.09 -8.18
N ALA A 394 -16.27 0.30 -7.14
CA ALA A 394 -16.74 -1.07 -7.30
C ALA A 394 -17.69 -1.47 -6.17
N ASN A 395 -18.67 -2.32 -6.49
CA ASN A 395 -19.52 -2.94 -5.49
C ASN A 395 -18.85 -4.21 -4.97
N GLY A 396 -19.01 -4.51 -3.69
CA GLY A 396 -18.64 -5.80 -3.11
C GLY A 396 -19.49 -6.95 -3.65
N LYS A 397 -19.32 -8.11 -3.06
CA LYS A 397 -20.16 -9.29 -3.31
C LYS A 397 -20.67 -9.86 -1.99
N ARG A 398 -21.68 -10.71 -2.07
CA ARG A 398 -22.20 -11.43 -0.92
C ARG A 398 -21.13 -12.33 -0.31
N GLU A 399 -20.94 -12.21 0.99
CA GLU A 399 -19.99 -13.00 1.77
C GLU A 399 -20.74 -13.97 2.68
N GLN A 400 -20.39 -15.27 2.62
CA GLN A 400 -20.92 -16.27 3.53
C GLN A 400 -20.18 -16.16 4.86
N THR A 401 -20.88 -16.08 5.97
CA THR A 401 -20.29 -16.05 7.31
C THR A 401 -19.95 -17.46 7.81
N SER A 402 -19.27 -17.55 8.95
CA SER A 402 -19.00 -18.82 9.62
C SER A 402 -20.27 -19.51 10.18
N LEU A 403 -21.39 -18.80 10.26
CA LEU A 403 -22.67 -19.39 10.64
C LEU A 403 -23.41 -19.88 9.39
N PRO A 404 -23.85 -21.15 9.35
CA PRO A 404 -24.60 -21.69 8.23
C PRO A 404 -25.86 -20.86 7.94
N ARG A 405 -26.12 -20.60 6.66
CA ARG A 405 -27.27 -19.82 6.17
C ARG A 405 -27.27 -18.33 6.54
N ILE A 406 -26.19 -17.81 7.13
CA ILE A 406 -26.05 -16.37 7.37
C ILE A 406 -25.03 -15.83 6.39
N SER A 407 -25.41 -14.87 5.56
CA SER A 407 -24.54 -14.16 4.64
C SER A 407 -24.70 -12.65 4.79
N ILE A 408 -23.61 -11.93 4.59
CA ILE A 408 -23.60 -10.46 4.55
C ILE A 408 -23.57 -10.04 3.08
N ASP A 409 -24.60 -9.30 2.67
CA ASP A 409 -24.76 -8.90 1.28
C ASP A 409 -24.03 -7.59 0.97
N LYS A 410 -22.73 -7.66 0.79
CA LYS A 410 -21.88 -6.52 0.41
C LYS A 410 -22.08 -6.06 -1.04
N SER A 411 -22.90 -6.73 -1.85
CA SER A 411 -23.22 -6.28 -3.22
C SER A 411 -23.95 -4.93 -3.25
N LYS A 412 -24.58 -4.57 -2.14
CA LYS A 412 -25.24 -3.27 -1.92
C LYS A 412 -24.26 -2.15 -1.55
N VAL A 413 -23.01 -2.48 -1.22
CA VAL A 413 -21.98 -1.52 -0.81
C VAL A 413 -21.17 -1.10 -2.01
N LYS A 414 -21.14 0.19 -2.32
CA LYS A 414 -20.24 0.80 -3.29
C LYS A 414 -19.02 1.32 -2.55
N TYR A 415 -17.84 0.88 -2.98
CA TYR A 415 -16.54 1.30 -2.47
C TYR A 415 -15.91 2.32 -3.40
N ASP A 416 -15.46 3.44 -2.84
CA ASP A 416 -14.80 4.53 -3.55
C ASP A 416 -13.52 4.95 -2.83
N LYS A 417 -12.51 5.37 -3.61
CA LYS A 417 -11.26 5.89 -3.08
C LYS A 417 -10.69 6.97 -3.98
N ASN A 418 -10.04 7.96 -3.38
CA ASN A 418 -9.31 9.03 -4.04
C ASN A 418 -8.09 9.40 -3.21
N VAL A 419 -6.96 9.67 -3.86
CA VAL A 419 -5.73 10.08 -3.15
C VAL A 419 -5.04 11.20 -3.90
N ASN A 420 -4.72 12.29 -3.20
CA ASN A 420 -3.82 13.32 -3.69
C ASN A 420 -2.48 13.19 -2.97
N VAL A 421 -1.39 13.26 -3.73
CA VAL A 421 -0.04 13.03 -3.22
C VAL A 421 0.84 14.24 -3.48
N PHE A 422 1.61 14.62 -2.46
CA PHE A 422 2.67 15.62 -2.52
C PHE A 422 3.96 14.98 -2.06
N THR A 423 5.04 15.16 -2.80
CA THR A 423 6.33 14.56 -2.45
C THR A 423 7.44 15.58 -2.50
N LEU A 424 8.39 15.39 -1.59
CA LEU A 424 9.66 16.10 -1.53
C LEU A 424 10.77 15.05 -1.46
N GLY A 425 11.76 15.16 -2.34
CA GLY A 425 12.96 14.35 -2.34
C GLY A 425 14.21 15.21 -2.33
N TYR A 426 15.26 14.71 -1.69
CA TYR A 426 16.59 15.30 -1.72
C TYR A 426 17.65 14.22 -1.93
N THR A 427 18.54 14.45 -2.86
CA THR A 427 19.72 13.59 -3.09
C THR A 427 20.99 14.42 -2.91
N HIS A 428 21.97 13.85 -2.23
CA HIS A 428 23.31 14.42 -2.11
C HIS A 428 24.37 13.38 -2.52
N LYS A 429 25.32 13.82 -3.35
CA LYS A 429 26.52 13.06 -3.75
C LYS A 429 27.73 13.64 -3.01
N PHE A 430 28.50 12.78 -2.35
CA PHE A 430 29.77 13.09 -1.67
C PHE A 430 30.94 12.70 -2.52
#